data_fb7620eb35caf2e57cd3a94b5c61e17a
#
_entry.id   fb7620eb35caf2e57cd3a94b5c61e17a
#
_cell.length_a   1.000
_cell.length_b   1.000
_cell.length_c   1.000
_cell.angle_alpha   90.00
_cell.angle_beta   90.00
_cell.angle_gamma   90.00
#
_symmetry.space_group_name_H-M   'P 1'
#
loop_
_entity.id
_entity.type
_entity.pdbx_description
1 polymer ?
#
loop_
_entity_poly.entity_id
_entity_poly.type
_entity_poly.pdbx_seq_one_letter_code
_entity_poly.pdbx_strand_id
1 'polypeptide(L)'
;MGQKLKDRKFNVLTNPFGILFNPFSVVNALERMLNNRPYTSSELVNVDEHWGSLDHHGVFKNRSLDGAVLDINDSLEKGRNQLLGSDVIFITLGSAWAYRHIERNHLVANCHKIPNKEFKKELLSFQDAHLILRHIPQFLASMKINAKVVFTVSPVRHWKDGAVENSRSKSILNSAVHEVVDEYENCHYFPSLSLIHI
;
A
#
# COMPACT_ATOMS: atom_id res chain seq x y z
N MET A 1 -2.10 9.35 -11.93
CA MET A 1 -1.29 8.61 -12.93
C MET A 1 -2.13 7.55 -13.64
N GLY A 2 -2.72 6.57 -12.97
CA GLY A 2 -3.43 5.44 -13.58
C GLY A 2 -4.51 5.84 -14.60
N GLN A 3 -5.35 6.87 -14.30
CA GLN A 3 -6.36 7.33 -15.26
C GLN A 3 -5.72 7.83 -16.57
N LYS A 4 -4.64 8.62 -16.50
CA LYS A 4 -3.93 9.12 -17.70
C LYS A 4 -3.32 8.00 -18.53
N LEU A 5 -2.91 6.89 -17.92
CA LEU A 5 -2.43 5.71 -18.64
C LEU A 5 -3.61 4.97 -19.31
N LYS A 6 -4.74 4.80 -18.63
CA LYS A 6 -5.97 4.24 -19.23
C LYS A 6 -6.43 5.04 -20.44
N ASP A 7 -6.43 6.37 -20.35
CA ASP A 7 -6.81 7.28 -21.44
C ASP A 7 -5.89 7.11 -22.65
N ARG A 8 -4.66 6.64 -22.44
CA ARG A 8 -3.67 6.30 -23.48
C ARG A 8 -3.70 4.83 -23.89
N LYS A 9 -4.75 4.10 -23.53
CA LYS A 9 -4.99 2.69 -23.89
C LYS A 9 -4.00 1.68 -23.32
N PHE A 10 -3.28 2.02 -22.23
CA PHE A 10 -2.53 1.02 -21.47
C PHE A 10 -3.49 0.13 -20.68
N ASN A 11 -3.18 -1.15 -20.58
CA ASN A 11 -3.86 -2.07 -19.68
C ASN A 11 -3.40 -1.79 -18.24
N VAL A 12 -4.22 -1.12 -17.44
CA VAL A 12 -3.86 -0.65 -16.11
C VAL A 12 -4.95 -0.98 -15.10
N LEU A 13 -4.58 -1.68 -14.04
CA LEU A 13 -5.36 -1.76 -12.81
C LEU A 13 -4.79 -0.77 -11.78
N THR A 14 -5.64 -0.07 -11.07
CA THR A 14 -5.23 0.91 -10.06
C THR A 14 -5.79 0.55 -8.70
N ASN A 15 -4.92 0.52 -7.69
CA ASN A 15 -5.29 0.44 -6.28
C ASN A 15 -6.31 -0.67 -5.96
N PRO A 16 -5.99 -1.95 -6.20
CA PRO A 16 -6.94 -3.04 -5.95
C PRO A 16 -7.40 -3.14 -4.49
N PHE A 17 -6.62 -2.68 -3.52
CA PHE A 17 -7.01 -2.57 -2.11
C PHE A 17 -7.46 -1.16 -1.72
N GLY A 18 -7.69 -0.28 -2.73
CA GLY A 18 -7.87 1.14 -2.54
C GLY A 18 -6.55 1.86 -2.28
N ILE A 19 -6.61 3.11 -1.80
CA ILE A 19 -5.42 3.92 -1.58
C ILE A 19 -4.72 3.46 -0.30
N LEU A 20 -3.48 2.97 -0.45
CA LEU A 20 -2.59 2.60 0.64
C LEU A 20 -1.47 3.63 0.76
N PHE A 21 -1.06 3.96 1.99
CA PHE A 21 -0.12 5.07 2.22
C PHE A 21 1.26 4.63 2.71
N ASN A 22 1.34 3.60 3.54
CA ASN A 22 2.58 3.18 4.18
C ASN A 22 3.19 1.95 3.50
N PRO A 23 4.51 1.76 3.60
CA PRO A 23 5.22 0.63 3.00
C PRO A 23 4.65 -0.73 3.37
N PHE A 24 4.36 -0.95 4.65
CA PHE A 24 3.85 -2.23 5.15
C PHE A 24 2.53 -2.63 4.48
N SER A 25 1.57 -1.70 4.41
CA SER A 25 0.27 -1.98 3.81
C SER A 25 0.37 -2.31 2.31
N VAL A 26 1.31 -1.68 1.61
CA VAL A 26 1.57 -1.98 0.19
C VAL A 26 2.15 -3.37 0.03
N VAL A 27 3.16 -3.73 0.83
CA VAL A 27 3.79 -5.06 0.79
C VAL A 27 2.78 -6.15 1.16
N ASN A 28 2.03 -5.97 2.25
CA ASN A 28 0.99 -6.90 2.68
C ASN A 28 -0.05 -7.16 1.57
N ALA A 29 -0.48 -6.10 0.88
CA ALA A 29 -1.41 -6.23 -0.24
C ALA A 29 -0.81 -7.03 -1.42
N LEU A 30 0.44 -6.76 -1.79
CA LEU A 30 1.16 -7.49 -2.84
C LEU A 30 1.31 -8.97 -2.49
N GLU A 31 1.80 -9.27 -1.29
CA GLU A 31 1.96 -10.64 -0.83
C GLU A 31 0.62 -11.39 -0.79
N ARG A 32 -0.42 -10.75 -0.30
CA ARG A 32 -1.73 -11.38 -0.17
C ARG A 32 -2.33 -11.72 -1.53
N MET A 33 -2.22 -10.80 -2.51
CA MET A 33 -2.64 -11.04 -3.89
C MET A 33 -1.84 -12.18 -4.53
N LEU A 34 -0.52 -12.12 -4.50
CA LEU A 34 0.34 -13.09 -5.19
C LEU A 34 0.29 -14.49 -4.56
N ASN A 35 0.18 -14.58 -3.23
CA ASN A 35 -0.03 -15.85 -2.53
C ASN A 35 -1.46 -16.38 -2.66
N ASN A 36 -2.34 -15.67 -3.36
CA ASN A 36 -3.75 -16.03 -3.55
C ASN A 36 -4.44 -16.37 -2.23
N ARG A 37 -4.30 -15.52 -1.21
CA ARG A 37 -4.86 -15.73 0.11
C ARG A 37 -6.12 -14.88 0.31
N PRO A 38 -7.33 -15.42 0.01
CA PRO A 38 -8.58 -14.68 0.14
C PRO A 38 -8.87 -14.32 1.60
N TYR A 39 -9.66 -13.25 1.78
CA TYR A 39 -10.16 -12.83 3.09
C TYR A 39 -11.35 -13.67 3.52
N THR A 40 -11.42 -13.93 4.82
CA THR A 40 -12.53 -14.62 5.47
C THR A 40 -13.36 -13.60 6.27
N SER A 41 -14.59 -13.98 6.62
CA SER A 41 -15.47 -13.14 7.44
C SER A 41 -14.87 -12.78 8.80
N SER A 42 -14.05 -13.64 9.39
CA SER A 42 -13.39 -13.41 10.69
C SER A 42 -12.30 -12.33 10.66
N GLU A 43 -11.80 -11.97 9.47
CA GLU A 43 -10.78 -10.91 9.29
C GLU A 43 -11.40 -9.52 9.16
N LEU A 44 -12.71 -9.44 8.90
CA LEU A 44 -13.42 -8.18 8.76
C LEU A 44 -13.83 -7.61 10.12
N VAL A 45 -14.02 -6.30 10.15
CA VAL A 45 -14.53 -5.55 11.31
C VAL A 45 -15.83 -4.84 10.93
N ASN A 46 -16.75 -4.75 11.88
CA ASN A 46 -17.97 -3.95 11.71
C ASN A 46 -17.77 -2.57 12.36
N VAL A 47 -17.98 -1.52 11.60
CA VAL A 47 -17.92 -0.13 12.08
C VAL A 47 -19.04 0.68 11.43
N ASP A 48 -19.88 1.31 12.23
CA ASP A 48 -21.03 2.11 11.78
C ASP A 48 -21.92 1.31 10.80
N GLU A 49 -22.31 0.10 11.20
CA GLU A 49 -23.17 -0.81 10.41
C GLU A 49 -22.59 -1.25 9.06
N HIS A 50 -21.28 -1.08 8.87
CA HIS A 50 -20.59 -1.49 7.66
C HIS A 50 -19.42 -2.44 8.00
N TRP A 51 -19.30 -3.49 7.23
CA TRP A 51 -18.19 -4.44 7.28
C TRP A 51 -17.06 -4.01 6.36
N GLY A 52 -15.83 -4.15 6.82
CA GLY A 52 -14.62 -3.85 6.03
C GLY A 52 -13.38 -4.48 6.62
N SER A 53 -12.32 -4.56 5.85
CA SER A 53 -11.03 -5.06 6.30
C SER A 53 -10.10 -3.90 6.70
N LEU A 54 -9.31 -4.09 7.75
CA LEU A 54 -8.29 -3.11 8.17
C LEU A 54 -7.14 -2.96 7.15
N ASP A 55 -7.04 -3.88 6.18
CA ASP A 55 -6.04 -3.84 5.11
C ASP A 55 -6.52 -3.06 3.86
N HIS A 56 -7.78 -2.62 3.84
CA HIS A 56 -8.38 -1.97 2.68
C HIS A 56 -8.79 -0.52 2.95
N HIS A 57 -8.83 0.25 1.89
CA HIS A 57 -9.45 1.58 1.92
C HIS A 57 -10.96 1.49 2.20
N GLY A 58 -11.53 2.53 2.82
CA GLY A 58 -12.95 2.56 3.19
C GLY A 58 -13.95 2.41 2.05
N VAL A 59 -13.51 2.49 0.80
CA VAL A 59 -14.36 2.24 -0.39
C VAL A 59 -14.86 0.78 -0.47
N PHE A 60 -14.17 -0.16 0.20
CA PHE A 60 -14.56 -1.56 0.27
C PHE A 60 -15.51 -1.89 1.43
N LYS A 61 -16.07 -0.88 2.10
CA LYS A 61 -17.08 -1.09 3.12
C LYS A 61 -18.42 -1.48 2.50
N ASN A 62 -19.05 -2.51 3.08
CA ASN A 62 -20.38 -2.98 2.66
C ASN A 62 -21.26 -3.20 3.90
N ARG A 63 -22.59 -3.01 3.76
CA ARG A 63 -23.55 -3.29 4.84
C ARG A 63 -23.68 -4.77 5.14
N SER A 64 -23.50 -5.62 4.14
CA SER A 64 -23.50 -7.06 4.27
C SER A 64 -22.07 -7.59 4.51
N LEU A 65 -21.91 -8.49 5.47
CA LEU A 65 -20.63 -9.18 5.72
C LEU A 65 -20.19 -9.98 4.49
N ASP A 66 -21.12 -10.77 3.92
CA ASP A 66 -20.86 -11.60 2.74
C ASP A 66 -20.55 -10.72 1.52
N GLY A 67 -21.26 -9.60 1.38
CA GLY A 67 -20.99 -8.62 0.33
C GLY A 67 -19.59 -8.00 0.47
N ALA A 68 -19.16 -7.64 1.69
CA ALA A 68 -17.82 -7.12 1.91
C ALA A 68 -16.73 -8.16 1.59
N VAL A 69 -16.93 -9.41 2.00
CA VAL A 69 -15.99 -10.52 1.70
C VAL A 69 -15.90 -10.73 0.19
N LEU A 70 -17.04 -10.73 -0.50
CA LEU A 70 -17.10 -10.90 -1.96
C LEU A 70 -16.37 -9.77 -2.69
N ASP A 71 -16.68 -8.51 -2.39
CA ASP A 71 -16.09 -7.32 -3.03
C ASP A 71 -14.55 -7.29 -2.85
N ILE A 72 -14.09 -7.60 -1.64
CA ILE A 72 -12.66 -7.63 -1.30
C ILE A 72 -11.95 -8.74 -2.06
N ASN A 73 -12.51 -9.95 -2.09
CA ASN A 73 -11.89 -11.09 -2.75
C ASN A 73 -11.92 -11.00 -4.28
N ASP A 74 -12.98 -10.43 -4.86
CA ASP A 74 -13.04 -10.12 -6.29
C ASP A 74 -11.94 -9.11 -6.69
N SER A 75 -11.71 -8.11 -5.85
CA SER A 75 -10.63 -7.14 -6.08
C SER A 75 -9.24 -7.75 -5.89
N LEU A 76 -9.08 -8.66 -4.92
CA LEU A 76 -7.84 -9.40 -4.73
C LEU A 76 -7.50 -10.25 -5.96
N GLU A 77 -8.48 -10.98 -6.49
CA GLU A 77 -8.31 -11.83 -7.67
C GLU A 77 -7.95 -10.99 -8.91
N LYS A 78 -8.66 -9.88 -9.15
CA LYS A 78 -8.33 -8.93 -10.22
C LYS A 78 -6.91 -8.38 -10.07
N GLY A 79 -6.53 -8.00 -8.84
CA GLY A 79 -5.18 -7.52 -8.52
C GLY A 79 -4.12 -8.57 -8.81
N ARG A 80 -4.35 -9.81 -8.38
CA ARG A 80 -3.45 -10.95 -8.65
C ARG A 80 -3.26 -11.20 -10.14
N ASN A 81 -4.36 -11.29 -10.88
CA ASN A 81 -4.30 -11.56 -12.33
C ASN A 81 -3.54 -10.46 -13.08
N GLN A 82 -3.74 -9.20 -12.69
CA GLN A 82 -2.98 -8.09 -13.26
C GLN A 82 -1.50 -8.14 -12.90
N LEU A 83 -1.14 -8.45 -11.64
CA LEU A 83 0.25 -8.51 -11.19
C LEU A 83 1.04 -9.60 -11.92
N LEU A 84 0.44 -10.78 -12.11
CA LEU A 84 1.09 -11.91 -12.80
C LEU A 84 1.48 -11.60 -14.26
N GLY A 85 0.74 -10.69 -14.91
CA GLY A 85 1.00 -10.28 -16.30
C GLY A 85 1.53 -8.85 -16.44
N SER A 86 2.02 -8.22 -15.37
CA SER A 86 2.47 -6.83 -15.40
C SER A 86 3.89 -6.70 -15.92
N ASP A 87 4.11 -5.78 -16.86
CA ASP A 87 5.44 -5.32 -17.26
C ASP A 87 6.03 -4.31 -16.27
N VAL A 88 5.15 -3.50 -15.65
CA VAL A 88 5.56 -2.42 -14.73
C VAL A 88 4.58 -2.32 -13.57
N ILE A 89 5.12 -2.24 -12.36
CA ILE A 89 4.38 -2.03 -11.12
C ILE A 89 4.75 -0.65 -10.54
N PHE A 90 3.77 0.26 -10.46
CA PHE A 90 3.96 1.58 -9.84
C PHE A 90 3.54 1.54 -8.36
N ILE A 91 4.45 1.94 -7.47
CA ILE A 91 4.22 2.00 -6.03
C ILE A 91 4.37 3.44 -5.56
N THR A 92 3.25 4.02 -5.10
CA THR A 92 3.23 5.38 -4.57
C THR A 92 3.14 5.35 -3.05
N LEU A 93 4.21 5.78 -2.38
CA LEU A 93 4.28 5.84 -0.92
C LEU A 93 3.83 7.22 -0.42
N GLY A 94 2.92 7.23 0.52
CA GLY A 94 2.35 8.46 1.08
C GLY A 94 2.99 8.88 2.40
N SER A 95 3.27 7.92 3.27
CA SER A 95 3.71 8.19 4.65
C SER A 95 4.52 7.02 5.21
N ALA A 96 5.53 7.33 6.04
CA ALA A 96 6.20 6.35 6.89
C ALA A 96 5.46 6.14 8.24
N TRP A 97 4.40 6.91 8.49
CA TRP A 97 3.53 6.67 9.63
C TRP A 97 2.65 5.46 9.37
N ALA A 98 2.61 4.53 10.32
CA ALA A 98 1.77 3.34 10.32
C ALA A 98 0.94 3.29 11.61
N TYR A 99 -0.14 2.55 11.59
CA TYR A 99 -1.01 2.34 12.74
C TYR A 99 -1.04 0.86 13.07
N ARG A 100 -0.71 0.52 14.32
CA ARG A 100 -0.79 -0.85 14.84
C ARG A 100 -2.08 -1.01 15.63
N HIS A 101 -2.92 -1.95 15.22
CA HIS A 101 -4.07 -2.36 16.03
C HIS A 101 -3.55 -3.10 17.27
N ILE A 102 -3.88 -2.60 18.47
CA ILE A 102 -3.25 -3.05 19.72
C ILE A 102 -3.59 -4.52 20.00
N GLU A 103 -4.87 -4.86 19.98
CA GLU A 103 -5.34 -6.21 20.29
C GLU A 103 -4.85 -7.24 19.28
N ARG A 104 -4.94 -6.93 17.99
CA ARG A 104 -4.53 -7.85 16.91
C ARG A 104 -3.01 -7.83 16.67
N ASN A 105 -2.29 -6.91 17.28
CA ASN A 105 -0.85 -6.69 17.15
C ASN A 105 -0.33 -6.68 15.70
N HIS A 106 -1.08 -6.10 14.76
CA HIS A 106 -0.62 -5.96 13.38
C HIS A 106 -0.81 -4.53 12.85
N LEU A 107 0.01 -4.15 11.87
CA LEU A 107 -0.10 -2.86 11.20
C LEU A 107 -1.28 -2.88 10.23
N VAL A 108 -2.03 -1.77 10.17
CA VAL A 108 -3.24 -1.65 9.37
C VAL A 108 -3.09 -0.57 8.29
N ALA A 109 -3.82 -0.72 7.22
CA ALA A 109 -3.90 0.28 6.16
C ALA A 109 -4.91 1.39 6.48
N ASN A 110 -5.98 1.05 7.20
CA ASN A 110 -7.04 1.98 7.53
C ASN A 110 -7.67 1.66 8.89
N CYS A 111 -7.84 2.69 9.72
CA CYS A 111 -8.49 2.55 11.04
C CYS A 111 -10.01 2.58 10.98
N HIS A 112 -10.64 2.89 9.84
CA HIS A 112 -12.08 2.86 9.60
C HIS A 112 -12.97 3.59 10.63
N LYS A 113 -12.50 4.67 11.26
CA LYS A 113 -13.17 5.39 12.37
C LYS A 113 -13.31 4.59 13.67
N ILE A 114 -12.64 3.46 13.81
CA ILE A 114 -12.48 2.79 15.10
C ILE A 114 -11.78 3.75 16.07
N PRO A 115 -12.14 3.77 17.36
CA PRO A 115 -11.54 4.70 18.31
C PRO A 115 -10.01 4.68 18.32
N ASN A 116 -9.39 5.85 18.34
CA ASN A 116 -7.93 5.99 18.27
C ASN A 116 -7.19 5.23 19.37
N LYS A 117 -7.83 4.99 20.53
CA LYS A 117 -7.28 4.22 21.66
C LYS A 117 -6.97 2.75 21.30
N GLU A 118 -7.56 2.23 20.23
CA GLU A 118 -7.34 0.85 19.76
C GLU A 118 -6.10 0.73 18.86
N PHE A 119 -5.50 1.88 18.55
CA PHE A 119 -4.31 1.92 17.69
C PHE A 119 -3.14 2.62 18.34
N LYS A 120 -1.95 2.09 18.10
CA LYS A 120 -0.70 2.78 18.37
C LYS A 120 -0.15 3.33 17.06
N LYS A 121 0.05 4.64 17.00
CA LYS A 121 0.70 5.30 15.86
C LYS A 121 2.21 5.15 15.98
N GLU A 122 2.85 4.67 14.94
CA GLU A 122 4.28 4.39 14.90
C GLU A 122 4.90 5.04 13.65
N LEU A 123 6.04 5.69 13.80
CA LEU A 123 6.85 6.12 12.67
C LEU A 123 7.86 5.01 12.37
N LEU A 124 7.80 4.47 11.16
CA LEU A 124 8.81 3.50 10.71
C LEU A 124 10.18 4.15 10.73
N SER A 125 11.18 3.41 11.21
CA SER A 125 12.57 3.81 11.03
C SER A 125 12.99 3.68 9.56
N PHE A 126 14.13 4.27 9.19
CA PHE A 126 14.73 4.04 7.88
C PHE A 126 14.96 2.53 7.64
N GLN A 127 15.53 1.84 8.62
CA GLN A 127 15.82 0.42 8.54
C GLN A 127 14.56 -0.42 8.32
N ASP A 128 13.48 -0.13 9.07
CA ASP A 128 12.21 -0.84 8.89
C ASP A 128 11.62 -0.58 7.49
N ALA A 129 11.61 0.67 7.06
CA ALA A 129 11.09 1.04 5.74
C ALA A 129 11.89 0.38 4.61
N HIS A 130 13.23 0.38 4.70
CA HIS A 130 14.11 -0.28 3.75
C HIS A 130 13.87 -1.80 3.71
N LEU A 131 13.87 -2.48 4.88
CA LEU A 131 13.60 -3.93 4.95
C LEU A 131 12.25 -4.30 4.35
N ILE A 132 11.22 -3.52 4.63
CA ILE A 132 9.88 -3.74 4.07
C ILE A 132 9.89 -3.55 2.54
N LEU A 133 10.48 -2.48 2.04
CA LEU A 133 10.44 -2.17 0.61
C LEU A 133 11.31 -3.11 -0.23
N ARG A 134 12.50 -3.50 0.26
CA ARG A 134 13.37 -4.46 -0.44
C ARG A 134 12.74 -5.84 -0.57
N HIS A 135 11.77 -6.17 0.29
CA HIS A 135 11.03 -7.43 0.16
C HIS A 135 10.24 -7.50 -1.16
N ILE A 136 9.84 -6.38 -1.74
CA ILE A 136 9.06 -6.35 -3.00
C ILE A 136 9.82 -6.99 -4.17
N PRO A 137 11.00 -6.51 -4.57
CA PRO A 137 11.74 -7.12 -5.67
C PRO A 137 12.17 -8.57 -5.36
N GLN A 138 12.50 -8.89 -4.12
CA GLN A 138 12.83 -10.26 -3.70
C GLN A 138 11.64 -11.20 -3.87
N PHE A 139 10.46 -10.76 -3.44
CA PHE A 139 9.24 -11.56 -3.53
C PHE A 139 8.79 -11.74 -4.97
N LEU A 140 8.83 -10.70 -5.80
CA LEU A 140 8.54 -10.81 -7.23
C LEU A 140 9.49 -11.79 -7.93
N ALA A 141 10.78 -11.74 -7.61
CA ALA A 141 11.78 -12.68 -8.14
C ALA A 141 11.47 -14.13 -7.72
N SER A 142 11.10 -14.37 -6.46
CA SER A 142 10.71 -15.70 -5.97
C SER A 142 9.49 -16.27 -6.68
N MET A 143 8.57 -15.39 -7.10
CA MET A 143 7.37 -15.72 -7.88
C MET A 143 7.63 -15.78 -9.39
N LYS A 144 8.88 -15.55 -9.84
CA LYS A 144 9.30 -15.49 -11.25
C LYS A 144 8.56 -14.40 -12.05
N ILE A 145 8.19 -13.30 -11.39
CA ILE A 145 7.57 -12.14 -12.02
C ILE A 145 8.68 -11.16 -12.42
N ASN A 146 8.86 -10.98 -13.71
CA ASN A 146 9.91 -10.10 -14.26
C ASN A 146 9.35 -8.69 -14.58
N ALA A 147 8.72 -8.06 -13.60
CA ALA A 147 8.20 -6.71 -13.73
C ALA A 147 9.22 -5.67 -13.24
N LYS A 148 9.25 -4.50 -13.91
CA LYS A 148 9.93 -3.32 -13.37
C LYS A 148 9.11 -2.72 -12.25
N VAL A 149 9.75 -2.35 -11.15
CA VAL A 149 9.12 -1.68 -10.03
C VAL A 149 9.49 -0.20 -10.06
N VAL A 150 8.50 0.68 -10.16
CA VAL A 150 8.71 2.13 -10.15
C VAL A 150 8.16 2.70 -8.85
N PHE A 151 9.06 3.05 -7.95
CA PHE A 151 8.72 3.72 -6.70
C PHE A 151 8.53 5.23 -6.92
N THR A 152 7.62 5.80 -6.16
CA THR A 152 7.46 7.25 -6.07
C THR A 152 7.01 7.63 -4.67
N VAL A 153 7.50 8.75 -4.16
CA VAL A 153 7.06 9.33 -2.89
C VAL A 153 6.07 10.45 -3.20
N SER A 154 4.85 10.31 -2.69
CA SER A 154 3.76 11.28 -2.93
C SER A 154 4.15 12.67 -2.41
N PRO A 155 3.94 13.74 -3.20
CA PRO A 155 4.16 15.10 -2.77
C PRO A 155 3.05 15.64 -1.85
N VAL A 156 1.94 14.92 -1.71
CA VAL A 156 0.84 15.31 -0.84
C VAL A 156 1.31 15.40 0.61
N ARG A 157 1.06 16.55 1.22
CA ARG A 157 1.45 16.83 2.61
C ARG A 157 0.34 16.42 3.57
N HIS A 158 0.70 15.64 4.59
CA HIS A 158 -0.19 15.26 5.68
C HIS A 158 0.00 16.23 6.85
N TRP A 159 -0.76 17.33 6.85
CA TRP A 159 -0.64 18.40 7.84
C TRP A 159 -1.11 18.04 9.25
N LYS A 160 -1.83 16.93 9.42
CA LYS A 160 -2.34 16.52 10.73
C LYS A 160 -1.25 16.38 11.79
N ASP A 161 -0.04 16.01 11.39
CA ASP A 161 1.11 15.80 12.27
C ASP A 161 2.11 16.99 12.26
N GLY A 162 1.78 18.04 11.53
CA GLY A 162 2.65 19.21 11.33
C GLY A 162 3.71 19.02 10.25
N ALA A 163 4.34 20.15 9.89
CA ALA A 163 5.30 20.20 8.79
C ALA A 163 6.56 19.37 9.07
N VAL A 164 7.06 19.40 10.30
CA VAL A 164 8.29 18.70 10.70
C VAL A 164 8.10 17.18 10.57
N GLU A 165 7.04 16.64 11.13
CA GLU A 165 6.76 15.20 11.09
C GLU A 165 6.42 14.71 9.68
N ASN A 166 5.75 15.54 8.87
CA ASN A 166 5.56 15.25 7.45
C ASN A 166 6.91 15.17 6.71
N SER A 167 7.78 16.15 6.92
CA SER A 167 9.12 16.18 6.30
C SER A 167 9.95 14.95 6.72
N ARG A 168 9.97 14.64 8.02
CA ARG A 168 10.66 13.47 8.58
C ARG A 168 10.17 12.17 7.94
N SER A 169 8.85 12.00 7.85
CA SER A 169 8.23 10.83 7.20
C SER A 169 8.63 10.71 5.73
N LYS A 170 8.63 11.83 4.97
CA LYS A 170 9.03 11.82 3.55
C LYS A 170 10.52 11.53 3.37
N SER A 171 11.38 12.04 4.25
CA SER A 171 12.83 11.77 4.21
C SER A 171 13.11 10.28 4.42
N ILE A 172 12.45 9.64 5.38
CA ILE A 172 12.57 8.19 5.63
C ILE A 172 12.20 7.40 4.37
N LEU A 173 11.04 7.70 3.77
CA LEU A 173 10.58 7.01 2.56
C LEU A 173 11.53 7.21 1.39
N ASN A 174 11.99 8.44 1.19
CA ASN A 174 12.86 8.78 0.07
C ASN A 174 14.20 8.05 0.18
N SER A 175 14.83 8.08 1.36
CA SER A 175 16.09 7.37 1.60
C SER A 175 15.93 5.85 1.42
N ALA A 176 14.87 5.27 2.01
CA ALA A 176 14.63 3.83 1.90
C ALA A 176 14.36 3.36 0.46
N VAL A 177 13.65 4.17 -0.32
CA VAL A 177 13.40 3.88 -1.75
C VAL A 177 14.69 3.93 -2.55
N HIS A 178 15.56 4.93 -2.32
CA HIS A 178 16.82 5.04 -3.06
C HIS A 178 17.75 3.86 -2.76
N GLU A 179 17.85 3.40 -1.52
CA GLU A 179 18.63 2.19 -1.19
C GLU A 179 18.11 0.96 -1.97
N VAL A 180 16.78 0.76 -2.03
CA VAL A 180 16.23 -0.35 -2.81
C VAL A 180 16.49 -0.20 -4.31
N VAL A 181 16.43 1.02 -4.85
CA VAL A 181 16.72 1.28 -6.26
C VAL A 181 18.19 1.02 -6.60
N ASP A 182 19.10 1.34 -5.67
CA ASP A 182 20.53 1.09 -5.85
C ASP A 182 20.88 -0.40 -5.70
N GLU A 183 20.10 -1.17 -4.93
CA GLU A 183 20.30 -2.62 -4.73
C GLU A 183 19.75 -3.49 -5.88
N TYR A 184 18.71 -3.04 -6.61
CA TYR A 184 17.97 -3.88 -7.55
C TYR A 184 17.79 -3.21 -8.93
N GLU A 185 18.37 -3.79 -9.97
CA GLU A 185 18.35 -3.26 -11.36
C GLU A 185 16.94 -3.09 -11.93
N ASN A 186 15.97 -3.89 -11.51
CA ASN A 186 14.57 -3.78 -11.93
C ASN A 186 13.76 -2.76 -11.13
N CYS A 187 14.38 -2.08 -10.17
CA CYS A 187 13.74 -1.03 -9.36
C CYS A 187 14.17 0.36 -9.85
N HIS A 188 13.23 1.27 -9.92
CA HIS A 188 13.42 2.64 -10.39
C HIS A 188 12.70 3.63 -9.50
N TYR A 189 13.17 4.89 -9.48
CA TYR A 189 12.50 5.97 -8.78
C TYR A 189 11.92 7.00 -9.75
N PHE A 190 10.65 7.37 -9.55
CA PHE A 190 10.04 8.50 -10.24
C PHE A 190 9.92 9.69 -9.28
N PRO A 191 10.58 10.83 -9.57
CA PRO A 191 10.77 11.94 -8.62
C PRO A 191 9.54 12.85 -8.47
N SER A 192 8.37 12.30 -8.17
CA SER A 192 7.13 13.10 -8.03
C SER A 192 7.19 14.11 -6.90
N LEU A 193 7.95 13.84 -5.83
CA LEU A 193 8.16 14.76 -4.72
C LEU A 193 8.98 15.98 -5.15
N SER A 194 10.00 15.79 -5.97
CA SER A 194 10.90 16.84 -6.43
C SER A 194 10.29 17.74 -7.51
N LEU A 195 9.36 17.19 -8.32
CA LEU A 195 8.77 17.92 -9.45
C LEU A 195 7.73 18.99 -9.05
N ILE A 196 7.34 19.06 -7.79
CA ILE A 196 6.38 20.10 -7.31
C ILE A 196 7.07 21.45 -7.03
N HIS A 197 8.38 21.47 -6.97
CA HIS A 197 9.14 22.70 -6.68
C HIS A 197 9.75 23.36 -7.91
N ILE A 198 9.32 22.95 -9.11
CA ILE A 198 9.74 23.57 -10.38
C ILE A 198 8.61 24.43 -10.92
#